data_9e15d0e7201a055c715b2ab76f88e70e
#
_entry.id   9e15d0e7201a055c715b2ab76f88e70e
#
_cell.length_a   1.000
_cell.length_b   1.000
_cell.length_c   1.000
_cell.angle_alpha   90.00
_cell.angle_beta   90.00
_cell.angle_gamma   90.00
#
_symmetry.space_group_name_H-M   'P 1'
#
loop_
_entity.id
_entity.type
_entity.pdbx_description
1 polymer ?
#
loop_
_entity_poly.entity_id
_entity_poly.type
_entity_poly.pdbx_seq_one_letter_code
_entity_poly.pdbx_strand_id
1 'polypeptide(L)'
;MIGKASLPYLLLTLVAVAGPPPPSWTDGYVITNGIRMHYWRTGGSGKTPIVMAHGSSDDGLCWANLAKELESRYDIIMIDARGHGLSDPPKVDDAVDVQADDLAGLIRELKLDHPIVMGHSMGSFAAAAFAAKYPDVPRAVVLEDPNLAARPTAPGAGANADPQARRAAVLARNNRSQADLVADCMKNSPKWGLSECEAWAPSKRRHHPDTALGRGVGARPSMSDLFAKIAAPTLILKAEAQGELRQQNEKVAAILKRGQIVHIEGAGHNVRRDEKQRTLAALRPFLARFDGAAVGAGSE
;
A
#
# COMPACT_ATOMS: atom_id res chain seq x y z
N MET A 1 51.02 24.88 39.03
CA MET A 1 50.42 23.72 38.35
C MET A 1 48.92 24.01 38.24
N ILE A 2 48.50 24.39 37.06
CA ILE A 2 47.10 24.76 36.79
C ILE A 2 46.46 23.57 36.12
N GLY A 3 45.52 22.93 36.83
CA GLY A 3 44.78 21.77 36.32
C GLY A 3 43.79 22.17 35.21
N LYS A 4 43.91 21.52 34.04
CA LYS A 4 42.95 21.65 32.96
C LYS A 4 41.69 20.85 33.30
N ALA A 5 40.57 21.54 33.52
CA ALA A 5 39.26 20.91 33.64
C ALA A 5 38.77 20.55 32.21
N SER A 6 38.59 19.26 31.96
CA SER A 6 37.95 18.78 30.73
C SER A 6 36.46 18.86 30.90
N LEU A 7 35.80 19.69 30.07
CA LEU A 7 34.34 19.68 29.92
C LEU A 7 33.92 18.41 29.15
N PRO A 8 32.91 17.66 29.63
CA PRO A 8 32.35 16.57 28.83
C PRO A 8 31.53 17.14 27.69
N TYR A 9 31.85 16.77 26.45
CA TYR A 9 31.02 17.02 25.30
C TYR A 9 29.73 16.19 25.42
N LEU A 10 28.62 16.88 25.69
CA LEU A 10 27.31 16.27 25.63
C LEU A 10 26.94 16.08 24.14
N LEU A 11 27.08 14.85 23.63
CA LEU A 11 26.54 14.50 22.31
C LEU A 11 25.00 14.59 22.40
N LEU A 12 24.44 15.70 21.96
CA LEU A 12 23.02 15.76 21.63
C LEU A 12 22.80 14.91 20.37
N THR A 13 22.34 13.68 20.58
CA THR A 13 21.74 12.92 19.48
C THR A 13 20.45 13.63 19.07
N LEU A 14 20.49 14.36 17.95
CA LEU A 14 19.28 14.80 17.29
C LEU A 14 18.50 13.53 16.89
N VAL A 15 17.44 13.23 17.63
CA VAL A 15 16.40 12.31 17.16
C VAL A 15 15.73 13.01 15.99
N ALA A 16 16.07 12.60 14.78
CA ALA A 16 15.37 13.07 13.60
C ALA A 16 13.91 12.60 13.71
N VAL A 17 13.03 13.50 14.07
CA VAL A 17 11.58 13.29 13.95
C VAL A 17 11.29 13.18 12.46
N ALA A 18 10.51 12.17 12.06
CA ALA A 18 10.04 12.07 10.67
C ALA A 18 9.54 13.42 10.24
N GLY A 19 10.19 14.00 9.27
CA GLY A 19 9.80 15.29 8.75
C GLY A 19 8.40 15.20 8.14
N PRO A 20 7.63 16.29 8.16
CA PRO A 20 6.36 16.32 7.41
C PRO A 20 6.60 15.93 5.96
N PRO A 21 5.54 15.49 5.24
CA PRO A 21 5.66 15.25 3.80
C PRO A 21 6.30 16.46 3.12
N PRO A 22 7.02 16.27 1.99
CA PRO A 22 7.64 17.37 1.28
C PRO A 22 6.65 18.53 1.09
N PRO A 23 7.05 19.79 1.24
CA PRO A 23 6.13 20.95 1.11
C PRO A 23 5.41 21.02 -0.24
N SER A 24 5.92 20.31 -1.25
CA SER A 24 5.30 20.18 -2.57
C SER A 24 4.12 19.19 -2.61
N TRP A 25 3.98 18.33 -1.60
CA TRP A 25 2.88 17.37 -1.54
C TRP A 25 1.65 18.05 -0.94
N THR A 26 0.49 17.69 -1.47
CA THR A 26 -0.80 18.14 -0.97
C THR A 26 -1.55 16.96 -0.36
N ASP A 27 -2.50 17.26 0.49
CA ASP A 27 -3.49 16.31 0.96
C ASP A 27 -4.90 16.85 0.73
N GLY A 28 -5.87 15.96 0.76
CA GLY A 28 -7.26 16.34 0.55
C GLY A 28 -8.22 15.20 0.84
N TYR A 29 -9.49 15.50 0.63
CA TYR A 29 -10.57 14.55 0.81
C TYR A 29 -11.45 14.50 -0.42
N VAL A 30 -11.97 13.32 -0.71
CA VAL A 30 -13.09 13.11 -1.64
C VAL A 30 -14.25 12.44 -0.91
N ILE A 31 -15.47 12.70 -1.37
CA ILE A 31 -16.63 11.90 -0.96
C ILE A 31 -16.78 10.77 -1.97
N THR A 32 -16.59 9.55 -1.53
CA THR A 32 -16.71 8.37 -2.37
C THR A 32 -17.40 7.25 -1.63
N ASN A 33 -18.32 6.55 -2.29
CA ASN A 33 -18.97 5.34 -1.79
C ASN A 33 -19.46 5.46 -0.33
N GLY A 34 -20.01 6.63 0.01
CA GLY A 34 -20.60 6.93 1.31
C GLY A 34 -19.63 7.17 2.45
N ILE A 35 -18.36 7.43 2.14
CA ILE A 35 -17.33 7.85 3.10
C ILE A 35 -16.59 9.10 2.62
N ARG A 36 -16.01 9.84 3.56
CA ARG A 36 -14.99 10.83 3.30
C ARG A 36 -13.63 10.12 3.30
N MET A 37 -13.02 9.99 2.11
CA MET A 37 -11.73 9.36 1.92
C MET A 37 -10.63 10.40 1.82
N HIS A 38 -9.60 10.26 2.62
CA HIS A 38 -8.40 11.08 2.60
C HIS A 38 -7.35 10.52 1.63
N TYR A 39 -6.55 11.41 1.05
CA TYR A 39 -5.41 11.05 0.21
C TYR A 39 -4.28 12.08 0.31
N TRP A 40 -3.07 11.62 0.05
CA TRP A 40 -1.89 12.45 -0.20
C TRP A 40 -1.58 12.44 -1.69
N ARG A 41 -1.08 13.54 -2.24
CA ARG A 41 -0.74 13.66 -3.67
C ARG A 41 0.57 14.40 -3.87
N THR A 42 1.47 13.83 -4.70
CA THR A 42 2.73 14.47 -5.05
C THR A 42 2.56 15.59 -6.06
N GLY A 43 1.50 15.52 -6.87
CA GLY A 43 1.20 16.50 -7.91
C GLY A 43 2.05 16.33 -9.17
N GLY A 44 1.74 17.14 -10.15
CA GLY A 44 2.46 17.17 -11.42
C GLY A 44 1.52 17.12 -12.63
N SER A 45 1.22 18.30 -13.20
CA SER A 45 0.40 18.40 -14.41
C SER A 45 1.05 17.62 -15.56
N GLY A 46 0.23 16.82 -16.26
CA GLY A 46 0.69 16.04 -17.41
C GLY A 46 1.43 14.73 -17.08
N LYS A 47 1.67 14.43 -15.81
CA LYS A 47 2.23 13.14 -15.40
C LYS A 47 1.17 12.06 -15.33
N THR A 48 1.56 10.81 -15.66
CA THR A 48 0.69 9.65 -15.49
C THR A 48 0.34 9.46 -14.01
N PRO A 49 -0.96 9.37 -13.64
CA PRO A 49 -1.36 9.17 -12.26
C PRO A 49 -1.15 7.72 -11.81
N ILE A 50 -0.65 7.56 -10.57
CA ILE A 50 -0.55 6.28 -9.86
C ILE A 50 -1.36 6.39 -8.57
N VAL A 51 -2.38 5.56 -8.40
CA VAL A 51 -3.14 5.42 -7.15
C VAL A 51 -2.56 4.27 -6.35
N MET A 52 -2.12 4.55 -5.12
CA MET A 52 -1.47 3.57 -4.24
C MET A 52 -2.35 3.24 -3.03
N ALA A 53 -2.78 1.97 -2.92
CA ALA A 53 -3.57 1.43 -1.83
C ALA A 53 -2.69 0.62 -0.88
N HIS A 54 -2.65 1.01 0.39
CA HIS A 54 -1.76 0.44 1.41
C HIS A 54 -2.26 -0.91 1.98
N GLY A 55 -1.40 -1.59 2.74
CA GLY A 55 -1.70 -2.82 3.47
C GLY A 55 -2.50 -2.56 4.75
N SER A 56 -3.02 -3.64 5.34
CA SER A 56 -3.77 -3.57 6.60
C SER A 56 -2.97 -2.85 7.69
N SER A 57 -3.64 -1.99 8.43
CA SER A 57 -3.10 -1.14 9.50
C SER A 57 -2.04 -0.10 9.09
N ASP A 58 -1.74 0.04 7.81
CA ASP A 58 -0.94 1.15 7.26
C ASP A 58 -1.84 2.36 6.96
N ASP A 59 -1.28 3.42 6.40
CA ASP A 59 -1.97 4.56 5.80
C ASP A 59 -1.26 5.01 4.53
N GLY A 60 -1.73 6.06 3.88
CA GLY A 60 -1.17 6.54 2.61
C GLY A 60 0.30 6.90 2.70
N LEU A 61 0.75 7.51 3.80
CA LEU A 61 2.15 7.89 3.99
C LEU A 61 3.11 6.70 4.14
N CYS A 62 2.60 5.50 4.35
CA CYS A 62 3.40 4.27 4.27
C CYS A 62 3.97 3.99 2.87
N TRP A 63 3.53 4.72 1.86
CA TRP A 63 4.10 4.74 0.52
C TRP A 63 5.15 5.83 0.29
N ALA A 64 5.36 6.75 1.25
CA ALA A 64 6.12 7.99 1.06
C ALA A 64 7.53 7.77 0.49
N ASN A 65 8.24 6.75 0.97
CA ASN A 65 9.60 6.48 0.48
C ASN A 65 9.62 5.96 -0.96
N LEU A 66 8.62 5.19 -1.39
CA LEU A 66 8.48 4.78 -2.79
C LEU A 66 8.00 5.95 -3.66
N ALA A 67 7.08 6.77 -3.14
CA ALA A 67 6.58 7.94 -3.85
C ALA A 67 7.70 8.92 -4.20
N LYS A 68 8.63 9.20 -3.27
CA LYS A 68 9.83 10.02 -3.53
C LYS A 68 10.72 9.49 -4.66
N GLU A 69 10.76 8.18 -4.87
CA GLU A 69 11.53 7.54 -5.95
C GLU A 69 10.86 7.66 -7.33
N LEU A 70 9.55 7.97 -7.35
CA LEU A 70 8.74 7.95 -8.56
C LEU A 70 8.14 9.31 -8.92
N GLU A 71 8.01 10.26 -7.96
CA GLU A 71 7.31 11.53 -8.11
C GLU A 71 7.87 12.44 -9.21
N SER A 72 9.14 12.27 -9.60
CA SER A 72 9.71 13.04 -10.72
C SER A 72 9.02 12.75 -12.06
N ARG A 73 8.46 11.54 -12.22
CA ARG A 73 7.83 11.05 -13.46
C ARG A 73 6.32 10.85 -13.37
N TYR A 74 5.80 10.61 -12.17
CA TYR A 74 4.40 10.24 -11.94
C TYR A 74 3.72 11.22 -10.98
N ASP A 75 2.41 11.37 -11.14
CA ASP A 75 1.53 12.02 -10.17
C ASP A 75 0.99 10.94 -9.24
N ILE A 76 1.47 10.89 -8.00
CA ILE A 76 1.20 9.78 -7.09
C ILE A 76 0.13 10.17 -6.09
N ILE A 77 -0.92 9.38 -6.02
CA ILE A 77 -2.03 9.52 -5.10
C ILE A 77 -1.98 8.36 -4.09
N MET A 78 -1.62 8.64 -2.86
CA MET A 78 -1.52 7.67 -1.77
C MET A 78 -2.78 7.79 -0.91
N ILE A 79 -3.67 6.81 -0.99
CA ILE A 79 -4.95 6.85 -0.28
C ILE A 79 -4.81 6.39 1.18
N ASP A 80 -5.65 6.94 2.04
CA ASP A 80 -6.01 6.30 3.31
C ASP A 80 -7.27 5.47 3.07
N ALA A 81 -7.16 4.14 3.11
CA ALA A 81 -8.31 3.27 2.93
C ALA A 81 -9.33 3.47 4.07
N ARG A 82 -10.61 3.13 3.82
CA ARG A 82 -11.64 3.22 4.88
C ARG A 82 -11.17 2.54 6.17
N GLY A 83 -11.37 3.22 7.31
CA GLY A 83 -10.90 2.76 8.62
C GLY A 83 -9.40 2.93 8.87
N HIS A 84 -8.69 3.68 8.02
CA HIS A 84 -7.25 3.91 8.17
C HIS A 84 -6.93 5.40 7.99
N GLY A 85 -5.82 5.83 8.55
CA GLY A 85 -5.34 7.20 8.41
C GLY A 85 -6.37 8.24 8.84
N LEU A 86 -6.72 9.14 7.94
CA LEU A 86 -7.68 10.23 8.15
C LEU A 86 -9.02 10.00 7.44
N SER A 87 -9.22 8.81 6.85
CA SER A 87 -10.49 8.42 6.22
C SER A 87 -11.53 7.96 7.25
N ASP A 88 -12.80 8.07 6.87
CA ASP A 88 -13.92 7.62 7.69
C ASP A 88 -13.84 6.11 8.03
N PRO A 89 -14.44 5.68 9.14
CA PRO A 89 -14.43 4.28 9.56
C PRO A 89 -15.21 3.37 8.61
N PRO A 90 -14.99 2.05 8.68
CA PRO A 90 -15.79 1.09 7.95
C PRO A 90 -17.20 1.01 8.53
N LYS A 91 -18.18 0.62 7.70
CA LYS A 91 -19.54 0.31 8.13
C LYS A 91 -19.70 -1.20 8.32
N VAL A 92 -20.63 -1.58 9.17
CA VAL A 92 -20.88 -3.00 9.49
C VAL A 92 -21.39 -3.80 8.27
N ASP A 93 -22.10 -3.12 7.38
CA ASP A 93 -22.70 -3.67 6.16
C ASP A 93 -21.86 -3.44 4.89
N ASP A 94 -20.62 -2.97 5.04
CA ASP A 94 -19.71 -2.85 3.90
C ASP A 94 -19.50 -4.21 3.22
N ALA A 95 -19.52 -4.23 1.88
CA ALA A 95 -19.19 -5.41 1.12
C ALA A 95 -17.71 -5.82 1.32
N VAL A 96 -17.39 -7.10 1.14
CA VAL A 96 -16.01 -7.61 1.32
C VAL A 96 -15.01 -6.99 0.36
N ASP A 97 -15.47 -6.45 -0.78
CA ASP A 97 -14.68 -5.80 -1.83
C ASP A 97 -14.98 -4.30 -1.95
N VAL A 98 -15.62 -3.70 -0.95
CA VAL A 98 -16.04 -2.30 -0.92
C VAL A 98 -14.92 -1.31 -1.29
N GLN A 99 -13.67 -1.63 -0.97
CA GLN A 99 -12.52 -0.79 -1.31
C GLN A 99 -12.30 -0.67 -2.84
N ALA A 100 -12.82 -1.60 -3.63
CA ALA A 100 -12.80 -1.47 -5.09
C ALA A 100 -13.68 -0.31 -5.57
N ASP A 101 -14.86 -0.15 -4.96
CA ASP A 101 -15.77 0.96 -5.25
C ASP A 101 -15.25 2.30 -4.70
N ASP A 102 -14.54 2.25 -3.57
CA ASP A 102 -13.84 3.42 -3.02
C ASP A 102 -12.79 3.94 -3.99
N LEU A 103 -11.97 3.04 -4.55
CA LEU A 103 -10.96 3.39 -5.55
C LEU A 103 -11.61 3.97 -6.82
N ALA A 104 -12.69 3.35 -7.31
CA ALA A 104 -13.41 3.84 -8.49
C ALA A 104 -13.97 5.24 -8.27
N GLY A 105 -14.53 5.50 -7.09
CA GLY A 105 -15.06 6.80 -6.74
C GLY A 105 -13.96 7.85 -6.61
N LEU A 106 -12.84 7.55 -5.94
CA LEU A 106 -11.70 8.46 -5.83
C LEU A 106 -11.15 8.83 -7.22
N ILE A 107 -10.95 7.84 -8.09
CA ILE A 107 -10.46 8.05 -9.47
C ILE A 107 -11.39 9.01 -10.24
N ARG A 108 -12.71 8.81 -10.12
CA ARG A 108 -13.73 9.66 -10.75
C ARG A 108 -13.70 11.08 -10.17
N GLU A 109 -13.73 11.25 -8.84
CA GLU A 109 -13.78 12.54 -8.17
C GLU A 109 -12.52 13.38 -8.44
N LEU A 110 -11.35 12.74 -8.50
CA LEU A 110 -10.09 13.41 -8.84
C LEU A 110 -9.88 13.53 -10.36
N LYS A 111 -10.80 13.03 -11.18
CA LYS A 111 -10.75 13.05 -12.65
C LYS A 111 -9.43 12.49 -13.18
N LEU A 112 -8.97 11.36 -12.61
CA LEU A 112 -7.73 10.72 -13.03
C LEU A 112 -7.95 9.96 -14.34
N ASP A 113 -7.18 10.32 -15.36
CA ASP A 113 -7.26 9.67 -16.66
C ASP A 113 -6.47 8.36 -16.67
N HIS A 114 -7.17 7.23 -16.76
CA HIS A 114 -6.60 5.87 -16.86
C HIS A 114 -5.37 5.67 -15.92
N PRO A 115 -5.55 5.77 -14.58
CA PRO A 115 -4.42 5.68 -13.67
C PRO A 115 -3.82 4.27 -13.64
N ILE A 116 -2.54 4.18 -13.28
CA ILE A 116 -1.96 2.93 -12.78
C ILE A 116 -2.47 2.74 -11.36
N VAL A 117 -2.93 1.52 -11.01
CA VAL A 117 -3.38 1.22 -9.66
C VAL A 117 -2.43 0.24 -9.01
N MET A 118 -1.82 0.65 -7.91
CA MET A 118 -0.87 -0.16 -7.14
C MET A 118 -1.43 -0.47 -5.76
N GLY A 119 -1.28 -1.70 -5.30
CA GLY A 119 -1.72 -2.09 -3.97
C GLY A 119 -0.76 -3.04 -3.27
N HIS A 120 -0.68 -2.95 -1.93
CA HIS A 120 0.06 -3.86 -1.08
C HIS A 120 -0.88 -4.68 -0.19
N SER A 121 -0.72 -6.00 -0.12
CA SER A 121 -1.47 -6.88 0.80
C SER A 121 -2.99 -6.68 0.71
N MET A 122 -3.64 -6.07 1.70
CA MET A 122 -5.05 -5.67 1.66
C MET A 122 -5.33 -4.78 0.43
N GLY A 123 -4.48 -3.80 0.18
CA GLY A 123 -4.56 -2.93 -0.99
C GLY A 123 -4.36 -3.68 -2.32
N SER A 124 -3.58 -4.77 -2.35
CA SER A 124 -3.47 -5.64 -3.54
C SER A 124 -4.81 -6.31 -3.86
N PHE A 125 -5.53 -6.76 -2.83
CA PHE A 125 -6.88 -7.29 -3.04
C PHE A 125 -7.82 -6.22 -3.56
N ALA A 126 -7.79 -5.01 -2.98
CA ALA A 126 -8.61 -3.89 -3.42
C ALA A 126 -8.29 -3.50 -4.87
N ALA A 127 -7.01 -3.41 -5.25
CA ALA A 127 -6.57 -3.10 -6.61
C ALA A 127 -6.98 -4.19 -7.63
N ALA A 128 -6.86 -5.47 -7.26
CA ALA A 128 -7.29 -6.59 -8.10
C ALA A 128 -8.82 -6.63 -8.26
N ALA A 129 -9.58 -6.43 -7.18
CA ALA A 129 -11.03 -6.37 -7.21
C ALA A 129 -11.52 -5.16 -8.04
N PHE A 130 -10.87 -4.00 -7.90
CA PHE A 130 -11.13 -2.83 -8.72
C PHE A 130 -10.90 -3.11 -10.20
N ALA A 131 -9.74 -3.65 -10.57
CA ALA A 131 -9.41 -3.93 -11.97
C ALA A 131 -10.29 -5.03 -12.58
N ALA A 132 -10.78 -5.97 -11.78
CA ALA A 132 -11.74 -6.98 -12.22
C ALA A 132 -13.16 -6.42 -12.42
N LYS A 133 -13.56 -5.45 -11.60
CA LYS A 133 -14.90 -4.81 -11.63
C LYS A 133 -14.99 -3.68 -12.64
N TYR A 134 -13.89 -2.96 -12.87
CA TYR A 134 -13.78 -1.81 -13.76
C TYR A 134 -12.62 -2.00 -14.76
N PRO A 135 -12.72 -3.00 -15.66
CA PRO A 135 -11.58 -3.47 -16.49
C PRO A 135 -11.01 -2.42 -17.44
N ASP A 136 -11.82 -1.42 -17.84
CA ASP A 136 -11.43 -0.38 -18.78
C ASP A 136 -10.83 0.87 -18.10
N VAL A 137 -10.84 0.93 -16.77
CA VAL A 137 -10.38 2.12 -16.05
C VAL A 137 -8.87 2.11 -15.80
N PRO A 138 -8.23 1.03 -15.25
CA PRO A 138 -6.82 1.07 -14.99
C PRO A 138 -5.99 0.91 -16.27
N ARG A 139 -4.98 1.77 -16.45
CA ARG A 139 -3.96 1.64 -17.51
C ARG A 139 -3.06 0.43 -17.29
N ALA A 140 -2.73 0.17 -16.04
CA ALA A 140 -1.97 -0.98 -15.56
C ALA A 140 -2.22 -1.22 -14.07
N VAL A 141 -1.88 -2.40 -13.59
CA VAL A 141 -2.03 -2.80 -12.19
C VAL A 141 -0.70 -3.30 -11.63
N VAL A 142 -0.38 -2.93 -10.40
CA VAL A 142 0.77 -3.46 -9.66
C VAL A 142 0.27 -4.03 -8.32
N LEU A 143 0.57 -5.29 -8.06
CA LEU A 143 0.16 -6.00 -6.86
C LEU A 143 1.39 -6.39 -6.05
N GLU A 144 1.62 -5.72 -4.91
CA GLU A 144 2.70 -6.03 -3.99
C GLU A 144 2.24 -7.05 -2.97
N ASP A 145 2.82 -8.21 -3.02
CA ASP A 145 2.59 -9.41 -2.21
C ASP A 145 1.10 -9.74 -1.96
N PRO A 146 0.31 -9.92 -3.04
CA PRO A 146 -1.04 -10.44 -2.90
C PRO A 146 -1.02 -11.84 -2.29
N ASN A 147 -2.06 -12.19 -1.51
CA ASN A 147 -2.24 -13.57 -1.07
C ASN A 147 -2.78 -14.42 -2.23
N LEU A 148 -1.91 -15.19 -2.87
CA LEU A 148 -2.22 -16.06 -4.01
C LEU A 148 -2.65 -17.47 -3.60
N ALA A 149 -2.50 -17.85 -2.33
CA ALA A 149 -2.91 -19.15 -1.85
C ALA A 149 -4.43 -19.33 -2.02
N ALA A 150 -4.83 -20.52 -2.44
CA ALA A 150 -6.22 -20.93 -2.35
C ALA A 150 -6.66 -20.81 -0.87
N ARG A 151 -7.80 -20.16 -0.63
CA ARG A 151 -8.31 -20.06 0.75
C ARG A 151 -8.54 -21.46 1.29
N PRO A 152 -8.01 -21.83 2.46
CA PRO A 152 -8.44 -23.04 3.13
C PRO A 152 -9.97 -22.96 3.30
N THR A 153 -10.67 -24.02 2.93
CA THR A 153 -12.12 -24.14 3.16
C THR A 153 -12.48 -24.20 4.64
N ALA A 154 -11.47 -24.48 5.49
CA ALA A 154 -11.61 -24.44 6.95
C ALA A 154 -11.30 -23.02 7.49
N PRO A 155 -11.98 -22.57 8.56
CA PRO A 155 -11.64 -21.33 9.24
C PRO A 155 -10.19 -21.39 9.70
N GLY A 156 -9.33 -20.52 9.15
CA GLY A 156 -7.93 -20.42 9.58
C GLY A 156 -7.82 -19.98 11.03
N ALA A 157 -6.67 -20.25 11.66
CA ALA A 157 -6.41 -19.96 13.08
C ALA A 157 -6.66 -18.50 13.50
N GLY A 158 -6.76 -17.55 12.56
CA GLY A 158 -7.17 -16.15 12.81
C GLY A 158 -8.67 -15.89 12.67
N ALA A 159 -9.47 -16.86 12.20
CA ALA A 159 -10.90 -16.68 12.01
C ALA A 159 -11.70 -16.80 13.32
N ASN A 160 -11.13 -17.47 14.31
CA ASN A 160 -11.77 -17.76 15.61
C ASN A 160 -11.41 -16.73 16.70
N ALA A 161 -10.59 -15.73 16.41
CA ALA A 161 -10.29 -14.69 17.39
C ALA A 161 -11.53 -13.81 17.58
N ASP A 162 -11.93 -13.63 18.85
CA ASP A 162 -13.02 -12.74 19.23
C ASP A 162 -12.87 -11.36 18.61
N PRO A 163 -13.86 -10.85 17.84
CA PRO A 163 -13.82 -9.51 17.26
C PRO A 163 -13.55 -8.41 18.29
N GLN A 164 -14.08 -8.54 19.51
CA GLN A 164 -13.86 -7.57 20.56
C GLN A 164 -12.41 -7.60 21.06
N ALA A 165 -11.81 -8.78 21.20
CA ALA A 165 -10.39 -8.91 21.55
C ALA A 165 -9.48 -8.28 20.45
N ARG A 166 -9.82 -8.48 19.18
CA ARG A 166 -9.08 -7.82 18.06
C ARG A 166 -9.24 -6.30 18.11
N ARG A 167 -10.46 -5.81 18.37
CA ARG A 167 -10.73 -4.38 18.54
C ARG A 167 -9.92 -3.79 19.69
N ALA A 168 -9.90 -4.46 20.84
CA ALA A 168 -9.12 -4.06 22.01
C ALA A 168 -7.61 -4.01 21.70
N ALA A 169 -7.08 -4.97 20.92
CA ALA A 169 -5.68 -4.99 20.51
C ALA A 169 -5.34 -3.79 19.59
N VAL A 170 -6.25 -3.37 18.68
CA VAL A 170 -6.08 -2.15 17.87
C VAL A 170 -6.03 -0.93 18.78
N LEU A 171 -6.97 -0.78 19.70
CA LEU A 171 -7.00 0.34 20.66
C LEU A 171 -5.73 0.39 21.52
N ALA A 172 -5.27 -0.74 22.04
CA ALA A 172 -4.02 -0.81 22.80
C ALA A 172 -2.82 -0.30 21.98
N ARG A 173 -2.75 -0.67 20.71
CA ARG A 173 -1.71 -0.19 19.79
C ARG A 173 -1.85 1.30 19.47
N ASN A 174 -3.08 1.82 19.27
CA ASN A 174 -3.33 3.23 19.02
C ASN A 174 -2.84 4.12 20.18
N ASN A 175 -2.88 3.62 21.41
CA ASN A 175 -2.46 4.34 22.62
C ASN A 175 -0.95 4.30 22.88
N ARG A 176 -0.18 3.59 22.08
CA ARG A 176 1.29 3.58 22.20
C ARG A 176 1.89 4.90 21.72
N SER A 177 3.02 5.28 22.30
CA SER A 177 3.76 6.45 21.83
C SER A 177 4.34 6.20 20.43
N GLN A 178 4.51 7.27 19.64
CA GLN A 178 5.17 7.15 18.34
C GLN A 178 6.61 6.64 18.50
N ALA A 179 7.33 7.10 19.51
CA ALA A 179 8.69 6.67 19.77
C ALA A 179 8.80 5.17 20.04
N ASP A 180 7.89 4.59 20.85
CA ASP A 180 7.86 3.15 21.11
C ASP A 180 7.54 2.35 19.84
N LEU A 181 6.62 2.84 19.01
CA LEU A 181 6.28 2.19 17.74
C LEU A 181 7.44 2.23 16.75
N VAL A 182 8.18 3.34 16.67
CA VAL A 182 9.41 3.44 15.85
C VAL A 182 10.47 2.48 16.38
N ALA A 183 10.71 2.44 17.70
CA ALA A 183 11.69 1.53 18.30
C ALA A 183 11.35 0.06 18.02
N ASP A 184 10.08 -0.32 18.17
CA ASP A 184 9.61 -1.67 17.82
C ASP A 184 9.80 -2.00 16.34
N CYS A 185 9.47 -1.07 15.45
CA CYS A 185 9.67 -1.22 14.03
C CYS A 185 11.14 -1.45 13.69
N MET A 186 12.04 -0.62 14.20
CA MET A 186 13.50 -0.75 13.99
C MET A 186 14.03 -2.09 14.50
N LYS A 187 13.52 -2.56 15.64
CA LYS A 187 13.89 -3.85 16.22
C LYS A 187 13.40 -5.04 15.39
N ASN A 188 12.12 -5.00 14.97
CA ASN A 188 11.44 -6.14 14.34
C ASN A 188 11.59 -6.17 12.80
N SER A 189 11.95 -5.04 12.20
CA SER A 189 12.13 -4.89 10.76
C SER A 189 13.41 -4.12 10.43
N PRO A 190 14.58 -4.66 10.78
CA PRO A 190 15.87 -3.93 10.70
C PRO A 190 16.23 -3.51 9.26
N LYS A 191 15.70 -4.18 8.24
CA LYS A 191 15.91 -3.82 6.83
C LYS A 191 15.24 -2.52 6.41
N TRP A 192 14.19 -2.08 7.12
CA TRP A 192 13.39 -0.93 6.70
C TRP A 192 14.11 0.39 6.91
N GLY A 193 14.92 0.48 7.95
CA GLY A 193 15.57 1.73 8.36
C GLY A 193 14.60 2.73 9.00
N LEU A 194 15.17 3.82 9.50
CA LEU A 194 14.43 4.80 10.30
C LEU A 194 13.30 5.47 9.52
N SER A 195 13.55 5.88 8.28
CA SER A 195 12.55 6.63 7.47
C SER A 195 11.29 5.83 7.17
N GLU A 196 11.39 4.50 6.99
CA GLU A 196 10.21 3.64 6.84
C GLU A 196 9.47 3.48 8.17
N CYS A 197 10.19 3.30 9.27
CA CYS A 197 9.60 3.14 10.59
C CYS A 197 8.90 4.42 11.07
N GLU A 198 9.45 5.58 10.74
CA GLU A 198 8.85 6.89 11.05
C GLU A 198 7.55 7.13 10.25
N ALA A 199 7.48 6.69 9.00
CA ALA A 199 6.25 6.71 8.20
C ALA A 199 5.23 5.67 8.70
N TRP A 200 5.69 4.50 9.14
CA TRP A 200 4.85 3.39 9.60
C TRP A 200 4.21 3.66 10.97
N ALA A 201 4.92 4.24 11.92
CA ALA A 201 4.45 4.38 13.29
C ALA A 201 3.17 5.21 13.45
N PRO A 202 3.00 6.40 12.81
CA PRO A 202 1.76 7.16 12.87
C PRO A 202 0.55 6.40 12.36
N SER A 203 0.70 5.56 11.34
CA SER A 203 -0.39 4.76 10.77
C SER A 203 -1.01 3.82 11.80
N LYS A 204 -0.18 3.28 12.72
CA LYS A 204 -0.65 2.36 13.78
C LYS A 204 -1.55 3.06 14.80
N ARG A 205 -1.35 4.35 15.00
CA ARG A 205 -2.16 5.16 15.90
C ARG A 205 -3.48 5.63 15.28
N ARG A 206 -3.55 5.66 13.94
CA ARG A 206 -4.72 6.10 13.17
C ARG A 206 -5.55 4.94 12.60
N HIS A 207 -5.17 3.70 12.88
CA HIS A 207 -5.94 2.54 12.45
C HIS A 207 -7.23 2.44 13.26
N HIS A 208 -8.40 2.52 12.60
CA HIS A 208 -9.69 2.49 13.30
C HIS A 208 -9.98 1.10 13.88
N PRO A 209 -10.37 1.01 15.16
CA PRO A 209 -10.56 -0.28 15.82
C PRO A 209 -11.70 -1.12 15.22
N ASP A 210 -12.67 -0.49 14.59
CA ASP A 210 -13.81 -1.20 14.00
C ASP A 210 -13.47 -1.96 12.71
N THR A 211 -12.29 -1.74 12.12
CA THR A 211 -11.76 -2.62 11.06
C THR A 211 -11.61 -4.07 11.53
N ALA A 212 -11.52 -4.30 12.84
CA ALA A 212 -11.42 -5.60 13.47
C ALA A 212 -12.78 -6.30 13.68
N LEU A 213 -13.90 -5.57 13.61
CA LEU A 213 -15.25 -6.10 13.93
C LEU A 213 -15.86 -6.93 12.81
N GLY A 214 -15.51 -6.68 11.56
CA GLY A 214 -16.09 -7.35 10.42
C GLY A 214 -15.15 -7.56 9.26
N ARG A 215 -15.46 -8.55 8.42
CA ARG A 215 -14.78 -8.82 7.16
C ARG A 215 -15.58 -8.35 5.94
N GLY A 216 -16.63 -7.58 6.18
CA GLY A 216 -17.61 -7.17 5.18
C GLY A 216 -18.66 -8.26 4.89
N VAL A 217 -19.72 -7.88 4.20
CA VAL A 217 -20.82 -8.74 3.79
C VAL A 217 -20.50 -9.39 2.43
N GLY A 218 -20.86 -10.66 2.29
CA GLY A 218 -20.70 -11.42 1.06
C GLY A 218 -19.50 -12.35 1.02
N ALA A 219 -19.43 -13.15 -0.02
CA ALA A 219 -18.31 -14.06 -0.25
C ALA A 219 -17.14 -13.32 -0.87
N ARG A 220 -15.97 -13.39 -0.23
CA ARG A 220 -14.76 -12.79 -0.78
C ARG A 220 -14.27 -13.61 -1.97
N PRO A 221 -14.14 -13.04 -3.18
CA PRO A 221 -13.60 -13.75 -4.33
C PRO A 221 -12.14 -14.18 -4.08
N SER A 222 -11.72 -15.28 -4.70
CA SER A 222 -10.32 -15.66 -4.74
C SER A 222 -9.53 -14.75 -5.68
N MET A 223 -8.19 -14.70 -5.51
CA MET A 223 -7.36 -13.97 -6.49
C MET A 223 -7.45 -14.59 -7.88
N SER A 224 -7.66 -15.90 -7.99
CA SER A 224 -7.89 -16.57 -9.28
C SER A 224 -9.15 -16.07 -9.99
N ASP A 225 -10.26 -15.91 -9.25
CA ASP A 225 -11.53 -15.38 -9.80
C ASP A 225 -11.39 -13.93 -10.29
N LEU A 226 -10.61 -13.12 -9.55
CA LEU A 226 -10.33 -11.74 -9.93
C LEU A 226 -9.41 -11.68 -11.16
N PHE A 227 -8.33 -12.45 -11.16
CA PHE A 227 -7.33 -12.45 -12.24
C PHE A 227 -7.93 -12.82 -13.59
N ALA A 228 -8.88 -13.76 -13.63
CA ALA A 228 -9.60 -14.13 -14.85
C ALA A 228 -10.34 -12.96 -15.51
N LYS A 229 -10.71 -11.93 -14.73
CA LYS A 229 -11.48 -10.76 -15.20
C LYS A 229 -10.60 -9.53 -15.46
N ILE A 230 -9.36 -9.50 -15.01
CA ILE A 230 -8.46 -8.34 -15.21
C ILE A 230 -8.00 -8.30 -16.66
N ALA A 231 -8.29 -7.19 -17.35
CA ALA A 231 -7.85 -6.93 -18.72
C ALA A 231 -6.52 -6.15 -18.78
N ALA A 232 -6.28 -5.28 -17.80
CA ALA A 232 -5.09 -4.42 -17.74
C ALA A 232 -3.79 -5.21 -17.58
N PRO A 233 -2.67 -4.75 -18.16
CA PRO A 233 -1.34 -5.29 -17.86
C PRO A 233 -1.09 -5.27 -16.36
N THR A 234 -0.65 -6.40 -15.81
CA THR A 234 -0.50 -6.56 -14.36
C THR A 234 0.88 -7.08 -13.99
N LEU A 235 1.56 -6.38 -13.08
CA LEU A 235 2.79 -6.82 -12.43
C LEU A 235 2.49 -7.29 -11.02
N ILE A 236 2.91 -8.50 -10.68
CA ILE A 236 2.92 -9.00 -9.31
C ILE A 236 4.36 -8.95 -8.80
N LEU A 237 4.60 -8.15 -7.75
CA LEU A 237 5.82 -8.14 -6.96
C LEU A 237 5.60 -9.05 -5.76
N LYS A 238 6.22 -10.20 -5.74
CA LYS A 238 5.97 -11.22 -4.72
C LYS A 238 7.16 -11.36 -3.77
N ALA A 239 6.87 -11.62 -2.50
CA ALA A 239 7.89 -12.05 -1.54
C ALA A 239 8.69 -13.23 -2.09
N GLU A 240 9.92 -13.40 -1.61
CA GLU A 240 10.73 -14.57 -1.97
C GLU A 240 9.97 -15.86 -1.69
N ALA A 241 10.01 -16.76 -2.67
CA ALA A 241 9.44 -18.08 -2.56
C ALA A 241 10.27 -19.06 -3.35
N GLN A 242 10.35 -20.29 -2.85
CA GLN A 242 11.07 -21.39 -3.49
C GLN A 242 10.17 -22.63 -3.60
N GLY A 243 10.59 -23.60 -4.39
CA GLY A 243 9.94 -24.90 -4.50
C GLY A 243 8.45 -24.80 -4.86
N GLU A 244 7.63 -25.57 -4.18
CA GLU A 244 6.19 -25.69 -4.44
C GLU A 244 5.44 -24.38 -4.29
N LEU A 245 5.77 -23.57 -3.28
CA LEU A 245 5.11 -22.28 -3.06
C LEU A 245 5.32 -21.33 -4.26
N ARG A 246 6.54 -21.30 -4.81
CA ARG A 246 6.83 -20.52 -6.01
C ARG A 246 6.01 -20.99 -7.21
N GLN A 247 5.96 -22.30 -7.44
CA GLN A 247 5.17 -22.88 -8.53
C GLN A 247 3.68 -22.58 -8.39
N GLN A 248 3.13 -22.65 -7.16
CA GLN A 248 1.73 -22.26 -6.89
C GLN A 248 1.47 -20.79 -7.19
N ASN A 249 2.37 -19.89 -6.79
CA ASN A 249 2.26 -18.47 -7.10
C ASN A 249 2.27 -18.22 -8.62
N GLU A 250 3.20 -18.85 -9.34
CA GLU A 250 3.33 -18.72 -10.79
C GLU A 250 2.08 -19.29 -11.52
N LYS A 251 1.53 -20.41 -11.05
CA LYS A 251 0.30 -21.00 -11.57
C LYS A 251 -0.90 -20.06 -11.44
N VAL A 252 -1.06 -19.40 -10.29
CA VAL A 252 -2.14 -18.43 -10.08
C VAL A 252 -1.91 -17.18 -10.91
N ALA A 253 -0.69 -16.67 -10.97
CA ALA A 253 -0.34 -15.50 -11.79
C ALA A 253 -0.59 -15.72 -13.29
N ALA A 254 -0.42 -16.95 -13.79
CA ALA A 254 -0.65 -17.32 -15.18
C ALA A 254 -2.12 -17.21 -15.63
N ILE A 255 -3.08 -17.03 -14.71
CA ILE A 255 -4.49 -16.75 -15.02
C ILE A 255 -4.65 -15.35 -15.62
N LEU A 256 -3.78 -14.41 -15.26
CA LEU A 256 -3.78 -13.06 -15.83
C LEU A 256 -3.46 -13.09 -17.33
N LYS A 257 -4.32 -12.54 -18.15
CA LYS A 257 -4.12 -12.49 -19.61
C LYS A 257 -2.85 -11.72 -20.02
N ARG A 258 -2.48 -10.71 -19.26
CA ARG A 258 -1.32 -9.82 -19.49
C ARG A 258 -0.52 -9.67 -18.19
N GLY A 259 -0.29 -10.80 -17.49
CA GLY A 259 0.35 -10.86 -16.19
C GLY A 259 1.86 -11.10 -16.27
N GLN A 260 2.56 -10.56 -15.27
CA GLN A 260 3.95 -10.83 -14.98
C GLN A 260 4.10 -10.98 -13.47
N ILE A 261 4.80 -12.03 -13.01
CA ILE A 261 5.15 -12.18 -11.59
C ILE A 261 6.67 -12.13 -11.45
N VAL A 262 7.14 -11.37 -10.46
CA VAL A 262 8.55 -11.28 -10.08
C VAL A 262 8.64 -11.56 -8.58
N HIS A 263 9.31 -12.64 -8.21
CA HIS A 263 9.68 -12.91 -6.83
C HIS A 263 10.94 -12.11 -6.49
N ILE A 264 10.86 -11.28 -5.45
CA ILE A 264 11.95 -10.42 -5.01
C ILE A 264 12.76 -11.17 -3.96
N GLU A 265 13.96 -11.55 -4.34
CA GLU A 265 14.89 -12.27 -3.47
C GLU A 265 15.20 -11.46 -2.21
N GLY A 266 15.19 -12.13 -1.04
CA GLY A 266 15.40 -11.52 0.27
C GLY A 266 14.19 -10.79 0.84
N ALA A 267 13.11 -10.59 0.08
CA ALA A 267 11.94 -9.90 0.55
C ALA A 267 10.94 -10.83 1.25
N GLY A 268 10.40 -10.37 2.38
CA GLY A 268 9.20 -10.90 3.00
C GLY A 268 7.93 -10.19 2.50
N HIS A 269 6.90 -10.15 3.35
CA HIS A 269 5.58 -9.60 3.00
C HIS A 269 5.60 -8.11 2.62
N ASN A 270 6.54 -7.34 3.14
CA ASN A 270 6.68 -5.91 2.84
C ASN A 270 7.76 -5.68 1.78
N VAL A 271 7.52 -6.17 0.57
CA VAL A 271 8.52 -6.33 -0.50
C VAL A 271 9.34 -5.07 -0.75
N ARG A 272 8.69 -3.91 -0.92
CA ARG A 272 9.35 -2.62 -1.18
C ARG A 272 10.17 -2.11 0.00
N ARG A 273 9.79 -2.48 1.24
CA ARG A 273 10.49 -2.08 2.46
C ARG A 273 11.67 -2.98 2.76
N ASP A 274 11.50 -4.29 2.50
CA ASP A 274 12.53 -5.29 2.75
C ASP A 274 13.66 -5.21 1.73
N GLU A 275 13.32 -5.00 0.44
CA GLU A 275 14.27 -5.02 -0.68
C GLU A 275 13.96 -3.90 -1.70
N LYS A 276 14.12 -2.63 -1.26
CA LYS A 276 13.77 -1.43 -2.04
C LYS A 276 14.41 -1.41 -3.43
N GLN A 277 15.71 -1.66 -3.53
CA GLN A 277 16.41 -1.53 -4.81
C GLN A 277 15.99 -2.62 -5.80
N ARG A 278 15.82 -3.85 -5.35
CA ARG A 278 15.33 -4.96 -6.18
C ARG A 278 13.89 -4.73 -6.62
N THR A 279 13.05 -4.19 -5.72
CA THR A 279 11.69 -3.79 -6.05
C THR A 279 11.65 -2.72 -7.14
N LEU A 280 12.45 -1.67 -7.02
CA LEU A 280 12.56 -0.60 -8.02
C LEU A 280 13.10 -1.12 -9.36
N ALA A 281 14.05 -2.06 -9.35
CA ALA A 281 14.58 -2.68 -10.56
C ALA A 281 13.52 -3.46 -11.34
N ALA A 282 12.55 -4.09 -10.66
CA ALA A 282 11.42 -4.75 -11.30
C ALA A 282 10.28 -3.79 -11.68
N LEU A 283 10.01 -2.79 -10.83
CA LEU A 283 8.88 -1.87 -10.97
C LEU A 283 9.10 -0.83 -12.07
N ARG A 284 10.25 -0.16 -12.09
CA ARG A 284 10.52 0.96 -13.02
C ARG A 284 10.39 0.57 -14.51
N PRO A 285 10.93 -0.56 -14.99
CA PRO A 285 10.73 -0.97 -16.39
C PRO A 285 9.27 -1.27 -16.73
N PHE A 286 8.51 -1.79 -15.78
CA PHE A 286 7.08 -2.03 -15.98
C PHE A 286 6.31 -0.71 -16.09
N LEU A 287 6.50 0.22 -15.17
CA LEU A 287 5.83 1.53 -15.16
C LEU A 287 6.17 2.35 -16.42
N ALA A 288 7.43 2.34 -16.86
CA ALA A 288 7.90 3.09 -18.04
C ALA A 288 7.17 2.73 -19.34
N ARG A 289 6.55 1.55 -19.42
CA ARG A 289 5.72 1.14 -20.56
C ARG A 289 4.38 1.90 -20.65
N PHE A 290 4.01 2.58 -19.59
CA PHE A 290 2.71 3.26 -19.42
C PHE A 290 2.89 4.74 -19.11
N ASP A 291 4.12 5.26 -19.16
CA ASP A 291 4.34 6.68 -19.06
C ASP A 291 3.62 7.37 -20.22
N GLY A 292 2.80 8.34 -19.90
CA GLY A 292 2.27 9.27 -20.88
C GLY A 292 3.37 10.23 -21.34
N ALA A 293 4.44 9.73 -21.96
CA ALA A 293 5.14 10.55 -22.93
C ALA A 293 4.08 10.91 -23.96
N ALA A 294 3.79 12.18 -24.11
CA ALA A 294 2.95 12.70 -25.18
C ALA A 294 3.26 11.87 -26.43
N VAL A 295 2.26 11.14 -26.92
CA VAL A 295 2.28 10.67 -28.31
C VAL A 295 2.45 11.97 -29.08
N GLY A 296 3.68 12.22 -29.48
CA GLY A 296 4.01 13.36 -30.29
C GLY A 296 3.01 13.36 -31.42
N ALA A 297 2.28 14.45 -31.57
CA ALA A 297 1.67 14.81 -32.82
C ALA A 297 2.79 14.70 -33.87
N GLY A 298 2.92 13.50 -34.44
CA GLY A 298 3.72 13.25 -35.61
C GLY A 298 3.06 13.98 -36.74
N SER A 299 3.76 14.94 -37.22
CA SER A 299 3.76 15.55 -38.55
C SER A 299 2.79 14.92 -39.55
N GLU A 300 1.85 15.69 -40.01
CA GLU A 300 1.76 16.01 -41.43
C GLU A 300 1.68 17.50 -41.62
#